data_7b5ac280295fd42610a996215d1d3a12
#
_entry.id   7b5ac280295fd42610a996215d1d3a12
#
_cell.length_a   1.000
_cell.length_b   1.000
_cell.length_c   1.000
_cell.angle_alpha   90.00
_cell.angle_beta   90.00
_cell.angle_gamma   90.00
#
_symmetry.space_group_name_H-M   'P 1'
#
loop_
_entity.id
_entity.type
_entity.pdbx_description
1 polymer ?
#
loop_
_entity_poly.entity_id
_entity_poly.type
_entity_poly.pdbx_seq_one_letter_code
_entity_poly.pdbx_strand_id
1 'polypeptide(L)'
;LANQASDLLALDVPVTASQLCEAFLLGTRTGATPVSHGVALPHMRSELLDRSHLLLARVTKGVRFVSEPGRVERAPAETIRAVFFLVSPEADPGQHLRILAQVARRVDQDSFMPEWLGAESDEQLKEALFRNERIFVMVLGKDQPGSALIGLQLREVSLPDGTLIAMIRRSDELVIPRGDTALLDGDRITVIGRPEGISTLRDRYGGTA
;
A
#
# COMPACT_ATOMS: atom_id res chain seq x y z
N LEU A 1 8.17 -9.85 17.89
CA LEU A 1 7.49 -8.97 16.93
C LEU A 1 6.10 -8.54 17.45
N ALA A 2 5.19 -9.49 17.83
CA ALA A 2 3.86 -9.14 18.35
C ALA A 2 3.94 -8.20 19.56
N ASN A 3 4.79 -8.50 20.55
CA ASN A 3 5.00 -7.64 21.73
C ASN A 3 5.42 -6.22 21.33
N GLN A 4 6.43 -6.09 20.47
CA GLN A 4 6.93 -4.80 19.98
C GLN A 4 5.84 -3.99 19.24
N ALA A 5 5.06 -4.67 18.39
CA ALA A 5 3.96 -4.04 17.68
C ALA A 5 2.86 -3.58 18.65
N SER A 6 2.56 -4.38 19.67
CA SER A 6 1.57 -4.05 20.71
C SER A 6 2.02 -2.88 21.58
N ASP A 7 3.31 -2.83 21.93
CA ASP A 7 3.89 -1.71 22.69
C ASP A 7 3.75 -0.39 21.90
N LEU A 8 4.06 -0.41 20.60
CA LEU A 8 3.93 0.76 19.75
C LEU A 8 2.47 1.20 19.55
N LEU A 9 1.58 0.25 19.25
CA LEU A 9 0.15 0.57 19.07
C LEU A 9 -0.47 1.13 20.36
N ALA A 10 -0.08 0.61 21.51
CA ALA A 10 -0.61 1.09 22.79
C ALA A 10 -0.26 2.55 23.13
N LEU A 11 0.67 3.18 22.38
CA LEU A 11 0.95 4.61 22.49
C LEU A 11 -0.16 5.47 21.84
N ASP A 12 -0.86 4.92 20.85
CA ASP A 12 -1.83 5.66 20.03
C ASP A 12 -3.28 5.22 20.25
N VAL A 13 -3.51 4.11 20.98
CA VAL A 13 -4.84 3.55 21.18
C VAL A 13 -5.14 3.30 22.67
N PRO A 14 -6.39 3.42 23.13
CA PRO A 14 -6.78 3.19 24.52
C PRO A 14 -6.94 1.69 24.84
N VAL A 15 -6.05 0.84 24.31
CA VAL A 15 -6.00 -0.61 24.54
C VAL A 15 -4.59 -0.94 25.03
N THR A 16 -4.48 -1.74 26.08
CA THR A 16 -3.17 -2.07 26.66
C THR A 16 -2.33 -2.96 25.72
N ALA A 17 -1.01 -2.82 25.77
CA ALA A 17 -0.10 -3.66 24.98
C ALA A 17 -0.33 -5.17 25.23
N SER A 18 -0.65 -5.56 26.48
CA SER A 18 -0.95 -6.96 26.82
C SER A 18 -2.20 -7.48 26.09
N GLN A 19 -3.29 -6.69 26.09
CA GLN A 19 -4.53 -7.05 25.40
C GLN A 19 -4.34 -7.15 23.90
N LEU A 20 -3.60 -6.21 23.30
CA LEU A 20 -3.26 -6.22 21.87
C LEU A 20 -2.45 -7.46 21.51
N CYS A 21 -1.40 -7.75 22.27
CA CYS A 21 -0.53 -8.89 22.05
C CYS A 21 -1.29 -10.23 22.16
N GLU A 22 -2.11 -10.37 23.20
CA GLU A 22 -2.93 -11.57 23.42
C GLU A 22 -3.89 -11.80 22.24
N ALA A 23 -4.59 -10.75 21.80
CA ALA A 23 -5.52 -10.81 20.69
C ALA A 23 -4.82 -11.23 19.37
N PHE A 24 -3.68 -10.63 19.05
CA PHE A 24 -2.92 -10.97 17.85
C PHE A 24 -2.38 -12.40 17.89
N LEU A 25 -1.86 -12.83 19.04
CA LEU A 25 -1.38 -14.21 19.20
C LEU A 25 -2.53 -15.22 19.16
N LEU A 26 -3.67 -14.92 19.75
CA LEU A 26 -4.87 -15.75 19.67
C LEU A 26 -5.32 -15.93 18.22
N GLY A 27 -5.44 -14.83 17.46
CA GLY A 27 -5.78 -14.85 16.04
C GLY A 27 -4.81 -15.73 15.22
N THR A 28 -3.51 -15.66 15.52
CA THR A 28 -2.50 -16.48 14.87
C THR A 28 -2.65 -17.96 15.23
N ARG A 29 -2.86 -18.30 16.51
CA ARG A 29 -3.03 -19.68 16.98
C ARG A 29 -4.31 -20.33 16.45
N THR A 30 -5.40 -19.58 16.40
CA THR A 30 -6.70 -20.07 15.90
C THR A 30 -6.78 -20.16 14.37
N GLY A 31 -5.77 -19.60 13.65
CA GLY A 31 -5.75 -19.52 12.19
C GLY A 31 -6.66 -18.45 11.63
N ALA A 32 -7.07 -17.47 12.46
CA ALA A 32 -7.83 -16.31 12.02
C ALA A 32 -6.95 -15.24 11.35
N THR A 33 -5.62 -15.28 11.58
CA THR A 33 -4.68 -14.38 10.91
C THR A 33 -4.47 -14.84 9.46
N PRO A 34 -4.90 -14.05 8.44
CA PRO A 34 -4.61 -14.35 7.05
C PRO A 34 -3.11 -14.29 6.78
N VAL A 35 -2.62 -15.25 6.00
CA VAL A 35 -1.23 -15.30 5.51
C VAL A 35 -1.28 -15.57 4.02
N SER A 36 -0.66 -14.71 3.23
CA SER A 36 -0.59 -14.82 1.77
C SER A 36 0.61 -14.05 1.23
N HIS A 37 1.31 -14.61 0.24
CA HIS A 37 2.41 -13.96 -0.48
C HIS A 37 3.49 -13.33 0.42
N GLY A 38 3.84 -14.02 1.54
CA GLY A 38 4.85 -13.52 2.48
C GLY A 38 4.36 -12.39 3.40
N VAL A 39 3.05 -12.16 3.47
CA VAL A 39 2.41 -11.17 4.34
C VAL A 39 1.51 -11.85 5.35
N ALA A 40 1.56 -11.38 6.60
CA ALA A 40 0.60 -11.74 7.64
C ALA A 40 -0.18 -10.51 8.09
N LEU A 41 -1.47 -10.71 8.38
CA LEU A 41 -2.39 -9.64 8.74
C LEU A 41 -3.11 -9.93 10.07
N PRO A 42 -2.39 -9.89 11.23
CA PRO A 42 -3.01 -9.97 12.53
C PRO A 42 -3.96 -8.80 12.73
N HIS A 43 -5.19 -9.08 13.17
CA HIS A 43 -6.19 -8.04 13.31
C HIS A 43 -7.11 -8.30 14.51
N MET A 44 -7.65 -7.22 15.06
CA MET A 44 -8.66 -7.27 16.11
C MET A 44 -9.60 -6.06 16.04
N ARG A 45 -10.74 -6.19 16.72
CA ARG A 45 -11.67 -5.08 16.94
C ARG A 45 -11.83 -4.83 18.43
N SER A 46 -12.14 -3.59 18.81
CA SER A 46 -12.38 -3.19 20.19
C SER A 46 -13.41 -2.08 20.30
N GLU A 47 -14.25 -2.15 21.31
CA GLU A 47 -15.21 -1.09 21.65
C GLU A 47 -14.53 0.20 22.13
N LEU A 48 -13.27 0.11 22.57
CA LEU A 48 -12.50 1.25 23.05
C LEU A 48 -11.96 2.15 21.94
N LEU A 49 -12.10 1.74 20.66
CA LEU A 49 -11.56 2.47 19.52
C LEU A 49 -12.65 3.28 18.81
N ASP A 50 -12.30 4.49 18.38
CA ASP A 50 -13.11 5.38 17.55
C ASP A 50 -12.69 5.37 16.07
N ARG A 51 -11.46 4.92 15.80
CA ARG A 51 -10.88 4.83 14.44
C ARG A 51 -9.95 3.62 14.31
N SER A 52 -9.71 3.23 13.05
CA SER A 52 -8.78 2.14 12.74
C SER A 52 -7.34 2.62 12.75
N HIS A 53 -6.44 1.78 13.28
CA HIS A 53 -5.00 1.98 13.24
C HIS A 53 -4.36 0.78 12.56
N LEU A 54 -3.37 1.05 11.72
CA LEU A 54 -2.61 0.04 11.00
C LEU A 54 -1.12 0.25 11.22
N LEU A 55 -0.47 -0.71 11.88
CA LEU A 55 0.97 -0.70 12.07
C LEU A 55 1.62 -1.66 11.07
N LEU A 56 2.60 -1.13 10.35
CA LEU A 56 3.35 -1.85 9.32
C LEU A 56 4.70 -2.32 9.89
N ALA A 57 5.00 -3.60 9.76
CA ALA A 57 6.28 -4.15 10.18
C ALA A 57 6.97 -4.89 9.03
N ARG A 58 8.14 -4.39 8.60
CA ARG A 58 9.00 -5.09 7.66
C ARG A 58 9.95 -6.04 8.40
N VAL A 59 9.97 -7.30 7.99
CA VAL A 59 10.80 -8.33 8.58
C VAL A 59 11.85 -8.79 7.57
N THR A 60 13.00 -8.10 7.56
CA THR A 60 14.06 -8.29 6.54
C THR A 60 14.58 -9.72 6.48
N LYS A 61 14.75 -10.37 7.62
CA LYS A 61 15.21 -11.79 7.70
C LYS A 61 14.08 -12.80 7.49
N GLY A 62 12.83 -12.32 7.47
CA GLY A 62 11.65 -13.17 7.46
C GLY A 62 11.40 -13.89 8.80
N VAL A 63 10.15 -14.24 9.04
CA VAL A 63 9.71 -15.06 10.16
C VAL A 63 8.80 -16.17 9.65
N ARG A 64 8.67 -17.24 10.42
CA ARG A 64 7.70 -18.32 10.15
C ARG A 64 6.67 -18.32 11.27
N PHE A 65 5.42 -18.51 10.91
CA PHE A 65 4.42 -18.86 11.90
C PHE A 65 4.59 -20.34 12.27
N VAL A 66 4.70 -20.58 13.56
CA VAL A 66 4.70 -21.95 14.10
C VAL A 66 3.25 -22.26 14.50
N SER A 67 2.61 -23.16 13.76
CA SER A 67 1.30 -23.71 14.14
C SER A 67 1.47 -24.62 15.35
N GLU A 68 0.42 -24.72 16.19
CA GLU A 68 0.45 -25.64 17.33
C GLU A 68 0.67 -27.10 16.87
N PRO A 69 1.39 -27.92 17.65
CA PRO A 69 1.59 -29.33 17.34
C PRO A 69 0.25 -30.05 17.20
N GLY A 70 0.01 -30.69 16.06
CA GLY A 70 -1.22 -31.46 15.78
C GLY A 70 -2.15 -30.87 14.74
N ARG A 71 -1.91 -29.67 14.23
CA ARG A 71 -2.61 -29.12 13.07
C ARG A 71 -1.87 -29.51 11.80
N VAL A 72 -2.56 -30.18 10.87
CA VAL A 72 -1.97 -30.55 9.58
C VAL A 72 -1.63 -29.25 8.81
N GLU A 73 -0.34 -29.02 8.61
CA GLU A 73 0.14 -27.96 7.73
C GLU A 73 -0.38 -28.22 6.31
N ARG A 74 -1.34 -27.42 5.86
CA ARG A 74 -1.90 -27.56 4.50
C ARG A 74 -1.03 -26.89 3.42
N ALA A 75 0.02 -26.18 3.80
CA ALA A 75 0.97 -25.55 2.88
C ALA A 75 2.38 -25.51 3.51
N PRO A 76 3.46 -25.51 2.70
CA PRO A 76 4.80 -25.27 3.21
C PRO A 76 4.82 -23.95 3.98
N ALA A 77 5.50 -23.92 5.14
CA ALA A 77 5.59 -22.73 6.00
C ALA A 77 6.17 -21.56 5.21
N GLU A 78 5.30 -20.62 4.84
CA GLU A 78 5.67 -19.46 4.07
C GLU A 78 6.54 -18.52 4.93
N THR A 79 7.59 -17.96 4.34
CA THR A 79 8.44 -16.98 5.02
C THR A 79 7.77 -15.62 4.98
N ILE A 80 7.33 -15.14 6.13
CA ILE A 80 6.66 -13.85 6.26
C ILE A 80 7.70 -12.71 6.32
N ARG A 81 7.58 -11.76 5.41
CA ARG A 81 8.46 -10.59 5.31
C ARG A 81 7.75 -9.27 5.59
N ALA A 82 6.43 -9.27 5.60
CA ALA A 82 5.60 -8.14 6.00
C ALA A 82 4.55 -8.60 7.02
N VAL A 83 4.35 -7.82 8.07
CA VAL A 83 3.27 -8.05 9.04
C VAL A 83 2.53 -6.75 9.27
N PHE A 84 1.21 -6.78 9.07
CA PHE A 84 0.34 -5.62 9.21
C PHE A 84 -0.63 -5.84 10.36
N PHE A 85 -0.44 -5.12 11.45
CA PHE A 85 -1.28 -5.22 12.64
C PHE A 85 -2.41 -4.21 12.53
N LEU A 86 -3.64 -4.70 12.36
CA LEU A 86 -4.83 -3.86 12.26
C LEU A 86 -5.65 -3.91 13.54
N VAL A 87 -5.94 -2.74 14.11
CA VAL A 87 -6.93 -2.58 15.18
C VAL A 87 -8.02 -1.64 14.73
N SER A 88 -9.28 -1.97 14.99
CA SER A 88 -10.44 -1.24 14.45
C SER A 88 -11.57 -1.13 15.48
N PRO A 89 -12.45 -0.13 15.35
CA PRO A 89 -13.65 -0.04 16.16
C PRO A 89 -14.55 -1.28 15.99
N GLU A 90 -15.12 -1.73 17.10
CA GLU A 90 -16.16 -2.77 17.06
C GLU A 90 -17.44 -2.26 16.36
N ALA A 91 -17.72 -0.95 16.49
CA ALA A 91 -18.90 -0.31 15.94
C ALA A 91 -18.95 -0.25 14.41
N ASP A 92 -17.79 -0.39 13.70
CA ASP A 92 -17.74 -0.36 12.23
C ASP A 92 -17.08 -1.61 11.64
N PRO A 93 -17.74 -2.76 11.68
CA PRO A 93 -17.22 -3.99 11.07
C PRO A 93 -17.06 -3.88 9.55
N GLY A 94 -17.87 -3.03 8.91
CA GLY A 94 -17.80 -2.78 7.46
C GLY A 94 -16.49 -2.11 7.06
N GLN A 95 -16.03 -1.11 7.81
CA GLN A 95 -14.74 -0.45 7.57
C GLN A 95 -13.59 -1.44 7.78
N HIS A 96 -13.65 -2.22 8.86
CA HIS A 96 -12.65 -3.26 9.14
C HIS A 96 -12.45 -4.21 7.96
N LEU A 97 -13.55 -4.76 7.44
CA LEU A 97 -13.50 -5.67 6.27
C LEU A 97 -13.02 -4.96 5.00
N ARG A 98 -13.36 -3.69 4.79
CA ARG A 98 -12.86 -2.91 3.64
C ARG A 98 -11.35 -2.74 3.70
N ILE A 99 -10.79 -2.43 4.88
CA ILE A 99 -9.33 -2.30 5.06
C ILE A 99 -8.64 -3.63 4.78
N LEU A 100 -9.14 -4.73 5.36
CA LEU A 100 -8.59 -6.07 5.10
C LEU A 100 -8.62 -6.42 3.61
N ALA A 101 -9.72 -6.16 2.91
CA ALA A 101 -9.87 -6.42 1.49
C ALA A 101 -8.94 -5.55 0.62
N GLN A 102 -8.72 -4.27 0.99
CA GLN A 102 -7.80 -3.39 0.28
C GLN A 102 -6.35 -3.86 0.44
N VAL A 103 -5.95 -4.22 1.66
CA VAL A 103 -4.62 -4.76 1.93
C VAL A 103 -4.42 -6.08 1.17
N ALA A 104 -5.36 -7.02 1.24
CA ALA A 104 -5.27 -8.29 0.53
C ALA A 104 -5.10 -8.09 -0.98
N ARG A 105 -5.93 -7.22 -1.60
CA ARG A 105 -5.84 -6.91 -3.04
C ARG A 105 -4.47 -6.35 -3.42
N ARG A 106 -3.86 -5.53 -2.56
CA ARG A 106 -2.54 -4.96 -2.83
C ARG A 106 -1.44 -6.01 -2.69
N VAL A 107 -1.53 -6.85 -1.67
CA VAL A 107 -0.57 -7.94 -1.39
C VAL A 107 -0.57 -9.00 -2.49
N ASP A 108 -1.73 -9.26 -3.11
CA ASP A 108 -1.87 -10.24 -4.20
C ASP A 108 -1.24 -9.78 -5.53
N GLN A 109 -0.73 -8.52 -5.61
CA GLN A 109 -0.03 -8.04 -6.80
C GLN A 109 1.43 -8.49 -6.78
N ASP A 110 1.92 -9.02 -7.89
CA ASP A 110 3.31 -9.49 -8.06
C ASP A 110 4.34 -8.40 -7.72
N SER A 111 3.99 -7.12 -7.97
CA SER A 111 4.86 -5.98 -7.70
C SER A 111 4.99 -5.64 -6.21
N PHE A 112 4.06 -6.11 -5.35
CA PHE A 112 4.02 -5.68 -3.95
C PHE A 112 5.29 -6.05 -3.17
N MET A 113 5.66 -7.32 -3.15
CA MET A 113 6.78 -7.78 -2.32
C MET A 113 8.14 -7.23 -2.77
N PRO A 114 8.46 -7.12 -4.08
CA PRO A 114 9.65 -6.40 -4.53
C PRO A 114 9.68 -4.94 -4.07
N GLU A 115 8.60 -4.18 -4.21
CA GLU A 115 8.51 -2.79 -3.77
C GLU A 115 8.63 -2.66 -2.25
N TRP A 116 7.96 -3.56 -1.50
CA TRP A 116 8.03 -3.60 -0.04
C TRP A 116 9.44 -3.84 0.48
N LEU A 117 10.16 -4.77 -0.11
CA LEU A 117 11.53 -5.10 0.30
C LEU A 117 12.55 -4.08 -0.17
N GLY A 118 12.32 -3.44 -1.32
CA GLY A 118 13.16 -2.39 -1.88
C GLY A 118 12.96 -1.01 -1.25
N ALA A 119 11.92 -0.80 -0.44
CA ALA A 119 11.67 0.48 0.21
C ALA A 119 12.82 0.87 1.15
N GLU A 120 13.33 2.09 1.04
CA GLU A 120 14.44 2.62 1.83
C GLU A 120 13.98 3.52 2.97
N SER A 121 12.71 3.97 2.94
CA SER A 121 12.12 4.81 3.97
C SER A 121 10.71 4.34 4.39
N ASP A 122 10.22 4.88 5.51
CA ASP A 122 8.86 4.61 6.00
C ASP A 122 7.79 5.16 5.03
N GLU A 123 8.08 6.26 4.33
CA GLU A 123 7.24 6.84 3.29
C GLU A 123 7.08 5.86 2.13
N GLN A 124 8.19 5.29 1.66
CA GLN A 124 8.17 4.29 0.59
C GLN A 124 7.44 3.00 1.00
N LEU A 125 7.56 2.56 2.27
CA LEU A 125 6.76 1.44 2.79
C LEU A 125 5.26 1.74 2.77
N LYS A 126 4.86 2.95 3.18
CA LYS A 126 3.47 3.40 3.09
C LYS A 126 3.01 3.48 1.63
N GLU A 127 3.83 4.03 0.74
CA GLU A 127 3.53 4.07 -0.69
C GLU A 127 3.37 2.68 -1.27
N ALA A 128 4.25 1.73 -0.95
CA ALA A 128 4.14 0.35 -1.41
C ALA A 128 2.80 -0.29 -1.03
N LEU A 129 2.27 -0.02 0.16
CA LEU A 129 1.00 -0.56 0.62
C LEU A 129 -0.22 0.23 0.12
N PHE A 130 -0.17 1.57 0.20
CA PHE A 130 -1.31 2.44 -0.09
C PHE A 130 -1.33 2.95 -1.53
N ARG A 131 -0.48 2.42 -2.40
CA ARG A 131 -0.46 2.80 -3.81
C ARG A 131 -1.86 2.72 -4.40
N ASN A 132 -2.36 3.85 -4.84
CA ASN A 132 -3.65 3.91 -5.51
C ASN A 132 -3.48 3.44 -6.96
N GLU A 133 -3.94 2.25 -7.27
CA GLU A 133 -3.90 1.68 -8.62
C GLU A 133 -4.63 2.52 -9.67
N ARG A 134 -5.42 3.50 -9.24
CA ARG A 134 -6.18 4.38 -10.12
C ARG A 134 -5.55 5.74 -10.31
N ILE A 135 -4.42 5.99 -9.66
CA ILE A 135 -3.69 7.25 -9.74
C ILE A 135 -2.24 6.99 -10.06
N PHE A 136 -1.73 7.74 -11.01
CA PHE A 136 -0.32 7.80 -11.34
C PHE A 136 0.13 9.26 -11.29
N VAL A 137 1.23 9.52 -10.60
CA VAL A 137 1.82 10.86 -10.53
C VAL A 137 3.24 10.77 -11.07
N MET A 138 3.60 11.67 -11.97
CA MET A 138 4.97 11.81 -12.48
C MET A 138 5.37 13.28 -12.53
N VAL A 139 6.67 13.51 -12.45
CA VAL A 139 7.28 14.82 -12.68
C VAL A 139 8.00 14.76 -14.01
N LEU A 140 7.72 15.72 -14.90
CA LEU A 140 8.46 15.82 -16.16
C LEU A 140 9.83 16.44 -15.90
N GLY A 141 10.85 15.82 -16.41
CA GLY A 141 12.23 16.30 -16.34
C GLY A 141 13.02 15.81 -17.56
N LYS A 142 14.04 16.57 -17.95
CA LYS A 142 14.85 16.25 -19.13
C LYS A 142 15.57 14.89 -19.01
N ASP A 143 15.89 14.50 -17.77
CA ASP A 143 16.58 13.25 -17.45
C ASP A 143 15.62 12.17 -16.91
N GLN A 144 14.30 12.38 -17.03
CA GLN A 144 13.27 11.46 -16.56
C GLN A 144 12.63 10.68 -17.74
N PRO A 145 12.07 9.50 -17.51
CA PRO A 145 11.41 8.70 -18.55
C PRO A 145 10.30 9.45 -19.32
N GLY A 146 9.68 10.46 -18.69
CA GLY A 146 8.66 11.32 -19.30
C GLY A 146 9.22 12.48 -20.14
N SER A 147 10.54 12.62 -20.34
CA SER A 147 11.17 13.74 -21.05
C SER A 147 10.62 13.95 -22.48
N ALA A 148 10.26 12.86 -23.16
CA ALA A 148 9.67 12.92 -24.50
C ALA A 148 8.29 13.61 -24.56
N LEU A 149 7.64 13.81 -23.42
CA LEU A 149 6.35 14.51 -23.34
C LEU A 149 6.50 16.03 -23.21
N ILE A 150 7.71 16.52 -22.89
CA ILE A 150 7.97 17.95 -22.74
C ILE A 150 7.83 18.65 -24.10
N GLY A 151 7.01 19.70 -24.14
CA GLY A 151 6.69 20.47 -25.34
C GLY A 151 5.48 19.98 -26.11
N LEU A 152 4.97 18.76 -25.85
CA LEU A 152 3.74 18.28 -26.47
C LEU A 152 2.52 18.95 -25.86
N GLN A 153 1.49 19.16 -26.69
CA GLN A 153 0.16 19.49 -26.21
C GLN A 153 -0.56 18.23 -25.73
N LEU A 154 -1.47 18.35 -24.74
CA LEU A 154 -2.15 17.16 -24.16
C LEU A 154 -2.90 16.32 -25.20
N ARG A 155 -3.46 16.94 -26.25
CA ARG A 155 -4.13 16.23 -27.37
C ARG A 155 -3.17 15.36 -28.19
N GLU A 156 -1.86 15.59 -28.08
CA GLU A 156 -0.81 14.85 -28.79
C GLU A 156 -0.26 13.71 -27.96
N VAL A 157 -0.61 13.69 -26.66
CA VAL A 157 -0.14 12.66 -25.71
C VAL A 157 -1.01 11.42 -25.84
N SER A 158 -0.40 10.31 -26.24
CA SER A 158 -1.07 9.00 -26.28
C SER A 158 -1.14 8.39 -24.89
N LEU A 159 -2.31 8.46 -24.28
CA LEU A 159 -2.61 7.81 -23.00
C LEU A 159 -3.22 6.42 -23.22
N PRO A 160 -2.99 5.46 -22.30
CA PRO A 160 -3.71 4.19 -22.31
C PRO A 160 -5.23 4.38 -22.16
N ASP A 161 -6.00 3.48 -22.76
CA ASP A 161 -7.45 3.50 -22.69
C ASP A 161 -7.97 3.54 -21.25
N GLY A 162 -8.96 4.37 -21.01
CA GLY A 162 -9.56 4.52 -19.68
C GLY A 162 -8.71 5.30 -18.68
N THR A 163 -7.72 6.07 -19.15
CA THR A 163 -6.95 7.01 -18.35
C THR A 163 -7.13 8.45 -18.84
N LEU A 164 -6.94 9.41 -17.93
CA LEU A 164 -6.95 10.83 -18.26
C LEU A 164 -5.99 11.61 -17.35
N ILE A 165 -5.44 12.70 -17.85
CA ILE A 165 -4.70 13.66 -17.04
C ILE A 165 -5.71 14.52 -16.28
N ALA A 166 -5.77 14.33 -14.97
CA ALA A 166 -6.72 15.01 -14.10
C ALA A 166 -6.21 16.37 -13.63
N MET A 167 -4.90 16.52 -13.49
CA MET A 167 -4.31 17.73 -12.91
C MET A 167 -2.85 17.88 -13.36
N ILE A 168 -2.44 19.12 -13.59
CA ILE A 168 -1.04 19.51 -13.77
C ILE A 168 -0.70 20.53 -12.70
N ARG A 169 0.38 20.32 -11.94
CA ARG A 169 0.94 21.33 -11.05
C ARG A 169 2.23 21.85 -11.68
N ARG A 170 2.29 23.13 -11.95
CA ARG A 170 3.44 23.84 -12.50
C ARG A 170 3.97 24.79 -11.45
N SER A 171 5.13 24.50 -10.88
CA SER A 171 5.62 25.13 -9.66
C SER A 171 4.55 25.05 -8.56
N ASP A 172 3.99 26.16 -8.09
CA ASP A 172 2.92 26.19 -7.08
C ASP A 172 1.52 26.42 -7.65
N GLU A 173 1.39 26.54 -8.98
CA GLU A 173 0.12 26.79 -9.63
C GLU A 173 -0.55 25.49 -10.10
N LEU A 174 -1.89 25.46 -9.95
CA LEU A 174 -2.73 24.42 -10.51
C LEU A 174 -3.13 24.78 -11.93
N VAL A 175 -2.69 24.00 -12.91
CA VAL A 175 -3.10 24.12 -14.31
C VAL A 175 -4.21 23.11 -14.60
N ILE A 176 -5.37 23.60 -15.02
CA ILE A 176 -6.48 22.74 -15.47
C ILE A 176 -6.14 22.20 -16.87
N PRO A 177 -6.06 20.87 -17.04
CA PRO A 177 -5.68 20.27 -18.32
C PRO A 177 -6.72 20.54 -19.40
N ARG A 178 -6.25 20.98 -20.56
CA ARG A 178 -7.03 21.13 -21.80
C ARG A 178 -6.24 20.55 -22.96
N GLY A 179 -6.89 20.20 -24.05
CA GLY A 179 -6.23 19.60 -25.20
C GLY A 179 -5.07 20.41 -25.77
N ASP A 180 -5.13 21.74 -25.65
CA ASP A 180 -4.10 22.70 -26.09
C ASP A 180 -3.06 23.05 -25.02
N THR A 181 -3.20 22.52 -23.78
CA THR A 181 -2.22 22.72 -22.73
C THR A 181 -0.90 22.04 -23.08
N ALA A 182 0.17 22.84 -23.21
CA ALA A 182 1.51 22.32 -23.44
C ALA A 182 2.14 21.86 -22.12
N LEU A 183 2.79 20.70 -22.17
CA LEU A 183 3.56 20.12 -21.06
C LEU A 183 4.95 20.77 -20.98
N LEU A 184 5.36 21.18 -19.80
CA LEU A 184 6.64 21.84 -19.58
C LEU A 184 7.55 21.01 -18.65
N ASP A 185 8.84 21.32 -18.73
CA ASP A 185 9.83 20.80 -17.79
C ASP A 185 9.46 21.23 -16.35
N GLY A 186 9.53 20.31 -15.41
CA GLY A 186 9.12 20.51 -14.01
C GLY A 186 7.62 20.32 -13.73
N ASP A 187 6.77 20.12 -14.72
CA ASP A 187 5.35 19.84 -14.50
C ASP A 187 5.17 18.54 -13.71
N ARG A 188 4.37 18.60 -12.64
CA ARG A 188 3.88 17.43 -11.92
C ARG A 188 2.50 17.06 -12.45
N ILE A 189 2.42 15.92 -13.13
CA ILE A 189 1.21 15.44 -13.79
C ILE A 189 0.55 14.37 -12.92
N THR A 190 -0.75 14.51 -12.69
CA THR A 190 -1.58 13.48 -12.04
C THR A 190 -2.51 12.88 -13.09
N VAL A 191 -2.36 11.59 -13.31
CA VAL A 191 -3.22 10.79 -14.19
C VAL A 191 -4.13 9.92 -13.32
N ILE A 192 -5.39 9.84 -13.68
CA ILE A 192 -6.36 8.93 -13.07
C ILE A 192 -6.91 7.98 -14.14
N GLY A 193 -7.31 6.78 -13.72
CA GLY A 193 -7.87 5.85 -14.69
C GLY A 193 -8.08 4.43 -14.17
N ARG A 194 -8.27 3.51 -15.11
CA ARG A 194 -8.38 2.09 -14.80
C ARG A 194 -7.02 1.52 -14.39
N PRO A 195 -6.99 0.51 -13.49
CA PRO A 195 -5.74 -0.08 -13.00
C PRO A 195 -4.79 -0.52 -14.12
N GLU A 196 -5.31 -1.12 -15.20
CA GLU A 196 -4.51 -1.62 -16.32
C GLU A 196 -3.79 -0.47 -17.06
N GLY A 197 -4.52 0.63 -17.29
CA GLY A 197 -3.96 1.83 -17.93
C GLY A 197 -2.93 2.54 -17.02
N ILE A 198 -3.20 2.60 -15.72
CA ILE A 198 -2.26 3.16 -14.73
C ILE A 198 -1.00 2.28 -14.61
N SER A 199 -1.13 0.94 -14.63
CA SER A 199 0.02 0.03 -14.68
C SER A 199 0.88 0.29 -15.91
N THR A 200 0.27 0.39 -17.09
CA THR A 200 0.99 0.70 -18.34
C THR A 200 1.76 2.02 -18.28
N LEU A 201 1.18 3.05 -17.66
CA LEU A 201 1.86 4.35 -17.48
C LEU A 201 3.04 4.23 -16.51
N ARG A 202 2.87 3.43 -15.46
CA ARG A 202 3.91 3.19 -14.46
C ARG A 202 5.10 2.45 -15.07
N ASP A 203 4.85 1.43 -15.89
CA ASP A 203 5.89 0.67 -16.58
C ASP A 203 6.65 1.53 -17.61
N ARG A 204 5.95 2.49 -18.23
CA ARG A 204 6.52 3.38 -19.25
C ARG A 204 7.26 4.57 -18.68
N TYR A 205 6.74 5.15 -17.58
CA TYR A 205 7.20 6.44 -17.03
C TYR A 205 7.54 6.39 -15.53
N GLY A 206 7.28 5.28 -14.84
CA GLY A 206 7.74 5.07 -13.48
C GLY A 206 9.24 4.80 -13.53
N GLY A 207 10.03 5.81 -13.21
CA GLY A 207 11.48 5.63 -13.08
C GLY A 207 11.77 4.58 -12.00
N THR A 208 12.77 3.74 -12.25
CA THR A 208 13.44 3.00 -11.17
C THR A 208 14.01 4.03 -10.21
N ALA A 209 13.41 4.13 -8.99
CA ALA A 209 14.04 4.82 -7.89
C ALA A 209 15.29 4.09 -7.48
#